data_bee038f919e3f0ee02dc1ede74e326d5
#
_entry.id   bee038f919e3f0ee02dc1ede74e326d5
#
_cell.length_a   1.000
_cell.length_b   1.000
_cell.length_c   1.000
_cell.angle_alpha   90.00
_cell.angle_beta   90.00
_cell.angle_gamma   90.00
#
_symmetry.space_group_name_H-M   'P 1'
#
loop_
_entity.id
_entity.type
_entity.pdbx_description
1 polymer ?
#
loop_
_entity_poly.entity_id
_entity_poly.type
_entity_poly.pdbx_seq_one_letter_code
_entity_poly.pdbx_strand_id
1 'polypeptide(L)'
;MIYPRLRFGVPNFVFYLLLSLALMSHAQARDFPPLSKPGTLRGFERPLVKIGSKTYRLAPAARIFDQENRLIQPAVLDSGLKIIYKLEAQTGYVHAIWLLVPGEAVTIQQ
;
A
#
# COMPACT_ATOMS: atom_id res chain seq x y z
N MET A 1 32.02 4.77 47.08
CA MET A 1 31.92 5.68 46.34
C MET A 1 31.76 5.48 44.97
N ILE A 2 32.07 4.47 44.41
CA ILE A 2 32.02 4.31 43.09
C ILE A 2 30.81 3.65 42.65
N TYR A 3 30.00 3.36 43.50
CA TYR A 3 28.93 2.58 43.22
C TYR A 3 27.92 3.10 42.26
N PRO A 4 27.65 4.32 42.19
CA PRO A 4 26.58 4.80 41.35
C PRO A 4 26.81 4.64 39.89
N ARG A 5 28.04 4.45 39.50
CA ARG A 5 28.26 4.39 38.10
C ARG A 5 27.64 3.23 37.43
N LEU A 6 27.45 2.16 38.08
CA LEU A 6 26.94 0.99 37.48
C LEU A 6 25.54 1.10 37.00
N ARG A 7 24.80 2.08 37.53
CA ARG A 7 23.44 2.19 37.14
C ARG A 7 23.21 2.82 35.82
N PHE A 8 24.12 3.63 35.36
CA PHE A 8 23.88 4.40 34.19
C PHE A 8 23.90 3.64 32.89
N GLY A 9 24.63 2.57 32.79
CA GLY A 9 24.70 1.84 31.56
C GLY A 9 23.41 1.08 31.22
N VAL A 10 22.77 0.55 32.24
CA VAL A 10 21.62 -0.29 32.02
C VAL A 10 20.42 0.48 31.48
N PRO A 11 20.03 1.63 32.02
CA PRO A 11 18.90 2.35 31.46
C PRO A 11 19.06 2.76 30.02
N ASN A 12 20.27 3.14 29.63
CA ASN A 12 20.52 3.51 28.24
C ASN A 12 20.33 2.35 27.30
N PHE A 13 20.78 1.19 27.70
CA PHE A 13 20.63 0.01 26.88
C PHE A 13 19.16 -0.33 26.66
N VAL A 14 18.35 -0.26 27.70
CA VAL A 14 16.93 -0.55 27.60
C VAL A 14 16.24 0.48 26.70
N PHE A 15 16.63 1.73 26.77
CA PHE A 15 16.06 2.78 25.94
C PHE A 15 16.29 2.48 24.45
N TYR A 16 17.49 2.12 24.06
CA TYR A 16 17.75 1.81 22.66
C TYR A 16 16.98 0.58 22.18
N LEU A 17 16.78 -0.38 23.03
CA LEU A 17 16.01 -1.55 22.68
C LEU A 17 14.55 -1.20 22.40
N LEU A 18 13.95 -0.38 23.23
CA LEU A 18 12.57 0.05 23.03
C LEU A 18 12.41 0.88 21.77
N LEU A 19 13.38 1.71 21.46
CA LEU A 19 13.34 2.51 20.25
C LEU A 19 13.39 1.63 19.01
N SER A 20 14.21 0.61 19.01
CA SER A 20 14.27 -0.32 17.90
C SER A 20 12.96 -1.03 17.66
N LEU A 21 12.30 -1.45 18.71
CA LEU A 21 11.01 -2.12 18.59
C LEU A 21 9.95 -1.18 18.04
N ALA A 22 9.97 0.08 18.45
CA ALA A 22 9.02 1.06 17.95
C ALA A 22 9.19 1.29 16.46
N LEU A 23 10.42 1.34 15.98
CA LEU A 23 10.66 1.51 14.55
C LEU A 23 10.16 0.32 13.74
N MET A 24 10.26 -0.87 14.28
CA MET A 24 9.79 -2.05 13.58
C MET A 24 8.28 -2.11 13.46
N SER A 25 7.56 -1.47 14.37
CA SER A 25 6.10 -1.54 14.36
C SER A 25 5.46 -0.77 13.21
N HIS A 26 6.22 0.02 12.46
CA HIS A 26 5.66 0.78 11.35
C HIS A 26 5.62 -0.01 10.05
N ALA A 27 6.17 -1.21 10.01
CA ALA A 27 6.20 -2.01 8.80
C ALA A 27 4.99 -2.92 8.72
N GLN A 28 3.79 -2.37 8.69
CA GLN A 28 2.57 -3.16 8.60
C GLN A 28 2.09 -3.25 7.17
N ALA A 29 1.61 -4.43 6.79
CA ALA A 29 0.99 -4.63 5.49
C ALA A 29 -0.39 -3.97 5.46
N ARG A 30 -0.75 -3.39 4.31
CA ARG A 30 -2.10 -2.91 4.12
C ARG A 30 -3.03 -4.07 3.80
N ASP A 31 -4.25 -4.01 4.33
CA ASP A 31 -5.28 -4.98 4.03
C ASP A 31 -6.18 -4.45 2.92
N PHE A 32 -6.47 -5.30 1.96
CA PHE A 32 -7.33 -4.95 0.83
C PHE A 32 -8.59 -5.81 0.83
N PRO A 33 -9.70 -5.31 0.26
CA PRO A 33 -10.96 -6.04 0.27
C PRO A 33 -10.87 -7.40 -0.40
N PRO A 34 -11.80 -8.30 -0.11
CA PRO A 34 -11.88 -9.58 -0.81
C PRO A 34 -12.01 -9.39 -2.32
N LEU A 35 -11.48 -10.34 -3.07
CA LEU A 35 -11.51 -10.34 -4.54
C LEU A 35 -10.67 -9.25 -5.18
N SER A 36 -9.84 -8.55 -4.41
CA SER A 36 -8.84 -7.66 -4.96
C SER A 36 -7.70 -8.47 -5.57
N LYS A 37 -7.05 -7.93 -6.60
CA LYS A 37 -6.00 -8.62 -7.33
C LYS A 37 -4.77 -7.74 -7.47
N PRO A 38 -3.57 -8.31 -7.42
CA PRO A 38 -2.37 -7.56 -7.72
C PRO A 38 -2.19 -7.41 -9.23
N GLY A 39 -1.56 -6.35 -9.64
CA GLY A 39 -1.27 -6.12 -11.04
C GLY A 39 -0.23 -5.03 -11.22
N THR A 40 0.13 -4.79 -12.48
CA THR A 40 1.04 -3.71 -12.84
C THR A 40 0.31 -2.79 -13.81
N LEU A 41 0.25 -1.52 -13.48
CA LEU A 41 -0.39 -0.53 -14.32
C LEU A 41 0.49 -0.29 -15.54
N ARG A 42 -0.09 -0.40 -16.75
CA ARG A 42 0.64 -0.20 -18.00
C ARG A 42 0.16 1.02 -18.76
N GLY A 43 -1.05 1.48 -18.49
CA GLY A 43 -1.58 2.67 -19.12
C GLY A 43 -2.78 3.16 -18.38
N PHE A 44 -2.99 4.46 -18.38
CA PHE A 44 -4.10 5.08 -17.69
C PHE A 44 -4.57 6.28 -18.52
N GLU A 45 -5.72 6.12 -19.17
CA GLU A 45 -6.30 7.17 -19.98
C GLU A 45 -7.81 7.04 -19.85
N ARG A 46 -8.40 7.87 -19.00
CA ARG A 46 -9.81 7.75 -18.67
C ARG A 46 -10.68 7.71 -19.91
N PRO A 47 -11.63 6.82 -20.00
CA PRO A 47 -12.08 5.86 -18.99
C PRO A 47 -11.38 4.51 -19.05
N LEU A 48 -10.27 4.38 -19.78
CA LEU A 48 -9.58 3.11 -19.97
C LEU A 48 -8.36 3.01 -19.07
N VAL A 49 -8.09 1.78 -18.62
CA VAL A 49 -6.91 1.49 -17.84
C VAL A 49 -6.35 0.15 -18.30
N LYS A 50 -5.03 0.12 -18.55
CA LYS A 50 -4.37 -1.11 -18.94
C LYS A 50 -3.61 -1.68 -17.76
N ILE A 51 -3.95 -2.89 -17.37
CA ILE A 51 -3.34 -3.59 -16.24
C ILE A 51 -2.76 -4.89 -16.79
N GLY A 52 -1.44 -5.04 -16.70
CA GLY A 52 -0.78 -6.16 -17.35
C GLY A 52 -1.00 -6.12 -18.84
N SER A 53 -1.52 -7.20 -19.41
CA SER A 53 -1.79 -7.29 -20.83
C SER A 53 -3.25 -6.98 -21.20
N LYS A 54 -4.10 -6.66 -20.23
CA LYS A 54 -5.52 -6.43 -20.47
C LYS A 54 -5.90 -4.98 -20.30
N THR A 55 -6.84 -4.52 -21.12
CA THR A 55 -7.42 -3.19 -21.02
C THR A 55 -8.80 -3.33 -20.37
N TYR A 56 -9.01 -2.55 -19.33
CA TYR A 56 -10.28 -2.50 -18.60
C TYR A 56 -10.87 -1.11 -18.72
N ARG A 57 -12.16 -1.01 -18.41
CA ARG A 57 -12.82 0.27 -18.30
C ARG A 57 -13.00 0.63 -16.83
N LEU A 58 -12.80 1.89 -16.49
CA LEU A 58 -13.10 2.37 -15.15
C LEU A 58 -14.60 2.49 -14.97
N ALA A 59 -15.11 2.01 -13.83
CA ALA A 59 -16.51 2.24 -13.48
C ALA A 59 -16.74 3.74 -13.26
N PRO A 60 -17.96 4.23 -13.47
CA PRO A 60 -18.24 5.65 -13.23
C PRO A 60 -17.92 6.10 -11.81
N ALA A 61 -18.10 5.23 -10.83
CA ALA A 61 -17.81 5.52 -9.44
C ALA A 61 -16.46 4.95 -8.98
N ALA A 62 -15.56 4.65 -9.91
CA ALA A 62 -14.26 4.06 -9.55
C ALA A 62 -13.47 4.99 -8.65
N ARG A 63 -12.79 4.39 -7.68
CA ARG A 63 -11.99 5.11 -6.71
C ARG A 63 -10.53 4.71 -6.85
N ILE A 64 -9.65 5.69 -6.80
CA ILE A 64 -8.22 5.48 -6.90
C ILE A 64 -7.58 6.04 -5.64
N PHE A 65 -6.79 5.22 -4.97
CA PHE A 65 -6.13 5.57 -3.71
C PHE A 65 -4.63 5.58 -3.92
N ASP A 66 -3.97 6.58 -3.34
CA ASP A 66 -2.52 6.68 -3.42
C ASP A 66 -1.85 5.74 -2.41
N GLN A 67 -0.53 5.86 -2.28
CA GLN A 67 0.24 5.00 -1.41
C GLN A 67 -0.08 5.22 0.07
N GLU A 68 -0.69 6.35 0.42
CA GLU A 68 -1.10 6.67 1.78
C GLU A 68 -2.60 6.48 1.99
N ASN A 69 -3.27 5.74 1.11
CA ASN A 69 -4.71 5.49 1.17
C ASN A 69 -5.57 6.73 1.05
N ARG A 70 -5.06 7.78 0.41
CA ARG A 70 -5.86 8.98 0.15
C ARG A 70 -6.54 8.84 -1.21
N LEU A 71 -7.80 9.25 -1.27
CA LEU A 71 -8.54 9.25 -2.52
C LEU A 71 -7.99 10.34 -3.44
N ILE A 72 -7.65 9.95 -4.67
CA ILE A 72 -7.10 10.88 -5.66
C ILE A 72 -7.89 10.77 -6.96
N GLN A 73 -7.78 11.79 -7.80
CA GLN A 73 -8.39 11.78 -9.12
C GLN A 73 -7.36 12.18 -10.17
N PRO A 74 -6.40 11.30 -10.46
CA PRO A 74 -5.35 11.67 -11.39
C PRO A 74 -5.87 11.72 -12.82
N ALA A 75 -5.32 12.63 -13.61
CA ALA A 75 -5.55 12.63 -15.04
C ALA A 75 -4.63 11.62 -15.72
N VAL A 76 -3.44 11.43 -15.18
CA VAL A 76 -2.40 10.56 -15.73
C VAL A 76 -1.74 9.82 -14.58
N LEU A 77 -1.38 8.57 -14.83
CA LEU A 77 -0.57 7.76 -13.91
C LEU A 77 0.58 7.14 -14.69
N ASP A 78 1.72 7.01 -14.04
CA ASP A 78 2.91 6.46 -14.66
C ASP A 78 2.73 4.97 -14.96
N SER A 79 3.32 4.53 -16.06
CA SER A 79 3.37 3.11 -16.38
C SER A 79 4.37 2.40 -15.48
N GLY A 80 4.07 1.16 -15.14
CA GLY A 80 4.94 0.34 -14.31
C GLY A 80 4.64 0.38 -12.83
N LEU A 81 3.63 1.15 -12.41
CA LEU A 81 3.25 1.18 -11.00
C LEU A 81 2.62 -0.15 -10.59
N LYS A 82 3.04 -0.65 -9.43
CA LYS A 82 2.41 -1.82 -8.84
C LYS A 82 1.13 -1.38 -8.15
N ILE A 83 0.07 -2.13 -8.37
CA ILE A 83 -1.25 -1.79 -7.86
C ILE A 83 -1.96 -3.01 -7.33
N ILE A 84 -2.98 -2.76 -6.51
CA ILE A 84 -4.04 -3.70 -6.22
C ILE A 84 -5.29 -3.13 -6.88
N TYR A 85 -6.08 -3.96 -7.51
CA TYR A 85 -7.31 -3.50 -8.15
C TYR A 85 -8.46 -4.45 -7.89
N LYS A 86 -9.67 -3.94 -7.98
CA LYS A 86 -10.88 -4.72 -7.77
C LYS A 86 -11.86 -4.43 -8.91
N LEU A 87 -12.45 -5.49 -9.46
CA LEU A 87 -13.41 -5.39 -10.54
C LEU A 87 -14.84 -5.51 -10.01
N GLU A 88 -15.77 -4.86 -10.69
CA GLU A 88 -17.17 -5.07 -10.44
C GLU A 88 -17.59 -6.42 -11.00
N ALA A 89 -18.36 -7.19 -10.22
CA ALA A 89 -18.73 -8.53 -10.63
C ALA A 89 -19.64 -8.53 -11.87
N GLN A 90 -20.51 -7.55 -12.01
CA GLN A 90 -21.50 -7.52 -13.08
C GLN A 90 -20.95 -7.01 -14.39
N THR A 91 -20.09 -5.99 -14.34
CA THR A 91 -19.63 -5.32 -15.56
C THR A 91 -18.22 -5.69 -15.95
N GLY A 92 -17.41 -6.16 -14.99
CA GLY A 92 -15.98 -6.33 -15.20
C GLY A 92 -15.20 -5.02 -15.22
N TYR A 93 -15.84 -3.92 -14.92
CA TYR A 93 -15.18 -2.63 -14.86
C TYR A 93 -14.35 -2.52 -13.59
N VAL A 94 -13.29 -1.71 -13.64
CA VAL A 94 -12.45 -1.48 -12.47
C VAL A 94 -13.21 -0.60 -11.50
N HIS A 95 -13.42 -1.14 -10.30
CA HIS A 95 -14.14 -0.45 -9.23
C HIS A 95 -13.21 0.35 -8.34
N ALA A 96 -12.02 -0.14 -8.10
CA ALA A 96 -11.05 0.53 -7.23
C ALA A 96 -9.63 0.16 -7.62
N ILE A 97 -8.71 1.09 -7.43
CA ILE A 97 -7.27 0.91 -7.63
C ILE A 97 -6.55 1.49 -6.43
N TRP A 98 -5.60 0.72 -5.89
CA TRP A 98 -4.72 1.19 -4.82
C TRP A 98 -3.29 1.18 -5.34
N LEU A 99 -2.63 2.33 -5.33
CA LEU A 99 -1.22 2.43 -5.72
C LEU A 99 -0.36 1.91 -4.57
N LEU A 100 0.65 1.12 -4.91
CA LEU A 100 1.53 0.51 -3.92
C LEU A 100 2.89 1.19 -3.89
N VAL A 101 3.50 1.20 -2.71
CA VAL A 101 4.91 1.54 -2.58
C VAL A 101 5.72 0.33 -3.05
N PRO A 102 6.82 0.54 -3.79
CA PRO A 102 7.65 -0.59 -4.22
C PRO A 102 8.08 -1.45 -3.02
N GLY A 103 7.87 -2.75 -3.12
CA GLY A 103 8.21 -3.68 -2.06
C GLY A 103 7.22 -3.74 -0.91
N GLU A 104 6.10 -3.06 -1.03
CA GLU A 104 5.09 -3.04 0.02
C GLU A 104 4.49 -4.43 0.24
N ALA A 105 4.34 -4.82 1.50
CA ALA A 105 3.66 -6.05 1.85
C ALA A 105 2.15 -5.88 1.66
N VAL A 106 1.50 -6.91 1.12
CA VAL A 106 0.09 -6.85 0.75
C VAL A 106 -0.64 -8.02 1.36
N THR A 107 -1.79 -7.75 1.97
CA THR A 107 -2.69 -8.78 2.46
C THR A 107 -4.06 -8.54 1.84
N ILE A 108 -4.62 -9.58 1.22
CA ILE A 108 -5.96 -9.51 0.64
C ILE A 108 -6.88 -10.34 1.50
N GLN A 109 -7.96 -9.72 1.96
CA GLN A 109 -8.93 -10.40 2.82
C GLN A 109 -9.66 -11.48 2.03
N GLN A 110 -10.04 -12.54 2.71
CA GLN A 110 -10.73 -13.66 2.07
C GLN A 110 -12.15 -13.84 2.56
#